data_6e477fea8016725c56c320792b9f3705
#
_entry.id   6e477fea8016725c56c320792b9f3705
#
_cell.length_a   1.000
_cell.length_b   1.000
_cell.length_c   1.000
_cell.angle_alpha   90.00
_cell.angle_beta   90.00
_cell.angle_gamma   90.00
#
_symmetry.space_group_name_H-M   'P 1'
#
loop_
_entity.id
_entity.type
_entity.pdbx_description
1 polymer ?
#
loop_
_entity_poly.entity_id
_entity_poly.type
_entity_poly.pdbx_seq_one_letter_code
_entity_poly.pdbx_strand_id
1 'polypeptide(L)'
;TLDRSSAASDVYKRQLNDSRYGDDIDSLQWCNGSGGALISRALLAESPLRAVKDHVESDIASHLPNLIAHGNSLGNDCVCHGVAGSVLILEFLQARLPSYRQQLIDATAAFRRELAGQVATSGALNATGMSQHSKGLLVGAGGILCALKPNNSAGIITPEW
;
A
#
# COMPACT_ATOMS: atom_id res chain seq x y z
N THR A 1 34.70 2.72 -13.13
CA THR A 1 33.38 2.18 -13.47
C THR A 1 32.43 2.54 -12.35
N LEU A 2 31.69 3.64 -12.52
CA LEU A 2 30.59 3.98 -11.64
C LEU A 2 29.58 2.84 -11.69
N ASP A 3 29.36 2.24 -10.53
CA ASP A 3 28.45 1.13 -10.36
C ASP A 3 27.03 1.59 -10.71
N ARG A 4 26.51 1.06 -11.82
CA ARG A 4 25.15 1.35 -12.29
C ARG A 4 24.09 0.93 -11.26
N SER A 5 24.43 0.01 -10.35
CA SER A 5 23.55 -0.42 -9.28
C SER A 5 23.35 0.65 -8.19
N SER A 6 24.41 1.43 -7.89
CA SER A 6 24.31 2.50 -6.91
C SER A 6 23.48 3.68 -7.43
N ALA A 7 23.58 4.01 -8.73
CA ALA A 7 22.76 5.05 -9.35
C ALA A 7 21.26 4.66 -9.38
N ALA A 8 20.94 3.41 -9.69
CA ALA A 8 19.58 2.91 -9.67
C ALA A 8 19.00 2.90 -8.24
N SER A 9 19.81 2.51 -7.25
CA SER A 9 19.44 2.57 -5.83
C SER A 9 19.20 4.00 -5.36
N ASP A 10 20.01 4.96 -5.85
CA ASP A 10 19.92 6.37 -5.47
C ASP A 10 18.70 7.06 -6.10
N VAL A 11 18.36 6.71 -7.35
CA VAL A 11 17.12 7.13 -8.01
C VAL A 11 15.90 6.58 -7.28
N TYR A 12 15.93 5.31 -6.87
CA TYR A 12 14.86 4.67 -6.13
C TYR A 12 14.68 5.29 -4.73
N LYS A 13 15.77 5.55 -4.01
CA LYS A 13 15.74 6.24 -2.71
C LYS A 13 15.22 7.67 -2.84
N ARG A 14 15.58 8.39 -3.90
CA ARG A 14 15.07 9.74 -4.16
C ARG A 14 13.58 9.74 -4.50
N GLN A 15 13.06 8.73 -5.18
CA GLN A 15 11.63 8.59 -5.44
C GLN A 15 10.83 8.31 -4.17
N LEU A 16 11.41 7.61 -3.20
CA LEU A 16 10.80 7.39 -1.89
C LEU A 16 10.89 8.63 -0.97
N ASN A 17 11.89 9.50 -1.20
CA ASN A 17 12.20 10.68 -0.40
C ASN A 17 11.89 12.00 -1.16
N ASP A 18 10.84 12.03 -1.97
CA ASP A 18 10.44 13.26 -2.65
C ASP A 18 9.87 14.26 -1.62
N SER A 19 10.72 15.20 -1.23
CA SER A 19 10.47 16.27 -0.27
C SER A 19 9.27 17.20 -0.62
N ARG A 20 8.61 16.98 -1.76
CA ARG A 20 7.38 17.67 -2.13
C ARG A 20 6.19 17.36 -1.21
N TYR A 21 6.32 16.34 -0.35
CA TYR A 21 5.23 15.89 0.54
C TYR A 21 5.52 16.07 2.04
N GLY A 22 6.51 16.90 2.42
CA GLY A 22 6.88 17.14 3.82
C GLY A 22 7.92 16.14 4.34
N ASP A 23 8.82 16.66 5.15
CA ASP A 23 10.12 16.06 5.43
C ASP A 23 10.14 14.73 6.23
N ASP A 24 9.03 14.10 6.57
CA ASP A 24 9.05 12.93 7.48
C ASP A 24 7.96 11.86 7.25
N ILE A 25 7.14 11.93 6.24
CA ILE A 25 6.19 10.87 5.95
C ILE A 25 6.69 10.07 4.75
N ASP A 26 7.28 8.92 5.04
CA ASP A 26 7.45 7.84 4.06
C ASP A 26 6.14 7.72 3.27
N SER A 27 6.18 8.00 1.98
CA SER A 27 4.97 7.91 1.18
C SER A 27 4.43 6.49 1.28
N LEU A 28 3.25 6.32 1.87
CA LEU A 28 2.62 5.01 2.09
C LEU A 28 1.78 4.55 0.91
N GLN A 29 1.79 5.32 -0.17
CA GLN A 29 0.96 5.11 -1.34
C GLN A 29 1.35 3.83 -2.10
N TRP A 30 0.39 3.23 -2.79
CA TRP A 30 0.65 2.10 -3.66
C TRP A 30 1.52 2.48 -4.86
N CYS A 31 1.19 3.56 -5.56
CA CYS A 31 1.85 3.94 -6.82
C CYS A 31 3.24 4.56 -6.63
N ASN A 32 3.50 5.18 -5.49
CA ASN A 32 4.75 5.91 -5.24
C ASN A 32 5.11 5.92 -3.76
N GLY A 33 5.31 4.75 -3.17
CA GLY A 33 5.64 4.69 -1.75
C GLY A 33 5.97 3.30 -1.24
N SER A 34 6.25 3.24 0.06
CA SER A 34 6.57 1.99 0.77
C SER A 34 5.41 0.99 0.74
N GLY A 35 4.15 1.46 0.66
CA GLY A 35 3.00 0.58 0.52
C GLY A 35 3.09 -0.33 -0.71
N GLY A 36 3.35 0.23 -1.90
CA GLY A 36 3.56 -0.56 -3.12
C GLY A 36 4.84 -1.39 -3.08
N ALA A 37 5.91 -0.87 -2.47
CA ALA A 37 7.15 -1.62 -2.30
C ALA A 37 6.97 -2.89 -1.47
N LEU A 38 6.15 -2.84 -0.41
CA LEU A 38 5.86 -3.99 0.45
C LEU A 38 5.20 -5.14 -0.31
N ILE A 39 4.40 -4.88 -1.35
CA ILE A 39 3.81 -5.92 -2.22
C ILE A 39 4.95 -6.72 -2.89
N SER A 40 5.87 -6.04 -3.54
CA SER A 40 7.00 -6.70 -4.21
C SER A 40 7.92 -7.41 -3.20
N ARG A 41 8.11 -6.85 -2.01
CA ARG A 41 8.89 -7.49 -0.94
C ARG A 41 8.23 -8.78 -0.45
N ALA A 42 6.92 -8.77 -0.23
CA ALA A 42 6.18 -9.97 0.18
C ALA A 42 6.25 -11.08 -0.87
N LEU A 43 6.21 -10.76 -2.16
CA LEU A 43 6.41 -11.73 -3.24
C LEU A 43 7.85 -12.27 -3.26
N LEU A 44 8.85 -11.42 -3.05
CA LEU A 44 10.26 -11.81 -3.01
C LEU A 44 10.63 -12.61 -1.74
N ALA A 45 9.85 -12.51 -0.67
CA ALA A 45 10.05 -13.31 0.53
C ALA A 45 9.94 -14.83 0.26
N GLU A 46 9.26 -15.23 -0.80
CA GLU A 46 9.15 -16.61 -1.27
C GLU A 46 10.38 -17.07 -2.08
N SER A 47 11.35 -16.18 -2.35
CA SER A 47 12.56 -16.50 -3.12
C SER A 47 13.38 -17.59 -2.44
N PRO A 48 13.97 -18.56 -3.19
CA PRO A 48 14.87 -19.54 -2.64
C PRO A 48 16.25 -18.97 -2.26
N LEU A 49 16.57 -17.74 -2.70
CA LEU A 49 17.88 -17.12 -2.47
C LEU A 49 17.94 -16.45 -1.10
N ARG A 50 18.81 -16.96 -0.22
CA ARG A 50 18.96 -16.45 1.15
C ARG A 50 19.28 -14.96 1.21
N ALA A 51 20.23 -14.49 0.40
CA ALA A 51 20.61 -13.08 0.38
C ALA A 51 19.43 -12.16 0.01
N VAL A 52 18.50 -12.62 -0.83
CA VAL A 52 17.27 -11.88 -1.15
C VAL A 52 16.35 -11.86 0.05
N LYS A 53 16.17 -12.97 0.76
CA LYS A 53 15.32 -13.06 1.95
C LYS A 53 15.78 -12.12 3.05
N ASP A 54 17.07 -12.13 3.38
CA ASP A 54 17.62 -11.30 4.45
C ASP A 54 17.37 -9.79 4.18
N HIS A 55 17.51 -9.35 2.94
CA HIS A 55 17.20 -7.98 2.52
C HIS A 55 15.71 -7.67 2.60
N VAL A 56 14.87 -8.58 2.12
CA VAL A 56 13.42 -8.43 2.09
C VAL A 56 12.85 -8.36 3.51
N GLU A 57 13.33 -9.22 4.41
CA GLU A 57 12.91 -9.21 5.81
C GLU A 57 13.26 -7.90 6.51
N SER A 58 14.45 -7.36 6.23
CA SER A 58 14.88 -6.06 6.76
C SER A 58 13.99 -4.92 6.22
N ASP A 59 13.68 -4.91 4.92
CA ASP A 59 12.82 -3.91 4.31
C ASP A 59 11.40 -3.97 4.88
N ILE A 60 10.83 -5.17 5.02
CA ILE A 60 9.50 -5.37 5.60
C ILE A 60 9.49 -4.88 7.05
N ALA A 61 10.46 -5.25 7.86
CA ALA A 61 10.55 -4.84 9.26
C ALA A 61 10.67 -3.32 9.41
N SER A 62 11.28 -2.64 8.44
CA SER A 62 11.47 -1.18 8.46
C SER A 62 10.20 -0.41 8.05
N HIS A 63 9.45 -0.90 7.06
CA HIS A 63 8.36 -0.13 6.45
C HIS A 63 6.96 -0.56 6.87
N LEU A 64 6.76 -1.83 7.20
CA LEU A 64 5.45 -2.36 7.56
C LEU A 64 4.83 -1.70 8.80
N PRO A 65 5.59 -1.44 9.88
CA PRO A 65 5.03 -0.75 11.06
C PRO A 65 4.45 0.62 10.73
N ASN A 66 5.10 1.37 9.83
CA ASN A 66 4.64 2.70 9.41
C ASN A 66 3.32 2.60 8.60
N LEU A 67 3.20 1.63 7.70
CA LEU A 67 1.95 1.40 6.97
C LEU A 67 0.81 1.00 7.92
N ILE A 68 1.06 0.13 8.90
CA ILE A 68 0.07 -0.28 9.91
C ILE A 68 -0.39 0.91 10.76
N ALA A 69 0.53 1.80 11.14
CA ALA A 69 0.22 2.93 12.01
C ALA A 69 -0.47 4.09 11.30
N HIS A 70 -0.13 4.35 10.04
CA HIS A 70 -0.47 5.59 9.36
C HIS A 70 -1.14 5.42 7.98
N GLY A 71 -1.33 4.20 7.49
CA GLY A 71 -1.91 3.95 6.16
C GLY A 71 -3.36 4.44 5.99
N ASN A 72 -4.06 4.76 7.08
CA ASN A 72 -5.37 5.40 7.07
C ASN A 72 -5.32 6.93 7.04
N SER A 73 -4.17 7.54 7.26
CA SER A 73 -4.00 9.00 7.29
C SER A 73 -3.77 9.62 5.90
N LEU A 74 -3.90 8.83 4.85
CA LEU A 74 -3.80 9.31 3.48
C LEU A 74 -4.98 10.20 3.13
N GLY A 75 -4.72 11.38 2.58
CA GLY A 75 -5.70 12.46 2.37
C GLY A 75 -6.80 12.18 1.34
N ASN A 76 -6.98 10.92 0.90
CA ASN A 76 -8.04 10.49 -0.02
C ASN A 76 -8.36 8.99 0.15
N ASP A 77 -9.43 8.54 -0.51
CA ASP A 77 -9.98 7.20 -0.36
C ASP A 77 -9.61 6.23 -1.48
N CYS A 78 -8.91 6.69 -2.54
CA CYS A 78 -8.67 5.84 -3.71
C CYS A 78 -7.64 4.72 -3.46
N VAL A 79 -7.55 3.78 -4.39
CA VAL A 79 -6.59 2.67 -4.30
C VAL A 79 -5.17 3.13 -4.60
N CYS A 80 -4.99 3.99 -5.59
CA CYS A 80 -3.66 4.37 -6.06
C CYS A 80 -2.82 5.07 -4.98
N HIS A 81 -3.40 6.00 -4.24
CA HIS A 81 -2.70 6.82 -3.26
C HIS A 81 -3.56 7.20 -2.06
N GLY A 82 -4.51 6.37 -1.70
CA GLY A 82 -5.45 6.58 -0.60
C GLY A 82 -5.67 5.35 0.29
N VAL A 83 -6.59 5.50 1.23
CA VAL A 83 -6.87 4.52 2.28
C VAL A 83 -7.30 3.16 1.71
N ALA A 84 -8.07 3.14 0.60
CA ALA A 84 -8.45 1.89 -0.06
C ALA A 84 -7.23 1.08 -0.51
N GLY A 85 -6.17 1.75 -0.99
CA GLY A 85 -4.92 1.10 -1.33
C GLY A 85 -4.26 0.45 -0.12
N SER A 86 -4.18 1.16 0.99
CA SER A 86 -3.64 0.60 2.24
C SER A 86 -4.43 -0.62 2.71
N VAL A 87 -5.76 -0.59 2.66
CA VAL A 87 -6.61 -1.75 3.00
C VAL A 87 -6.27 -2.96 2.14
N LEU A 88 -6.18 -2.79 0.82
CA LEU A 88 -5.88 -3.88 -0.10
C LEU A 88 -4.46 -4.42 0.07
N ILE A 89 -3.48 -3.55 0.29
CA ILE A 89 -2.10 -3.94 0.56
C ILE A 89 -2.02 -4.77 1.85
N LEU A 90 -2.58 -4.28 2.95
CA LEU A 90 -2.58 -5.00 4.23
C LEU A 90 -3.27 -6.36 4.10
N GLU A 91 -4.40 -6.45 3.41
CA GLU A 91 -5.10 -7.71 3.15
C GLU A 91 -4.24 -8.69 2.32
N PHE A 92 -3.55 -8.20 1.29
CA PHE A 92 -2.64 -9.00 0.48
C PHE A 92 -1.46 -9.55 1.32
N LEU A 93 -0.91 -8.73 2.22
CA LEU A 93 0.22 -9.12 3.08
C LEU A 93 -0.16 -10.16 4.12
N GLN A 94 -1.43 -10.22 4.57
CA GLN A 94 -1.90 -11.22 5.55
C GLN A 94 -1.64 -12.66 5.12
N ALA A 95 -1.76 -12.97 3.84
CA ALA A 95 -1.53 -14.31 3.31
C ALA A 95 -0.03 -14.66 3.20
N ARG A 96 0.84 -13.66 3.14
CA ARG A 96 2.27 -13.82 2.80
C ARG A 96 3.23 -13.57 3.97
N LEU A 97 2.77 -12.87 5.00
CA LEU A 97 3.60 -12.51 6.15
C LEU A 97 3.01 -13.10 7.45
N PRO A 98 3.15 -14.42 7.67
CA PRO A 98 2.52 -15.09 8.81
C PRO A 98 2.95 -14.52 10.16
N SER A 99 4.19 -14.04 10.30
CA SER A 99 4.70 -13.41 11.52
C SER A 99 3.97 -12.12 11.92
N TYR A 100 3.35 -11.42 10.96
CA TYR A 100 2.63 -10.17 11.16
C TYR A 100 1.11 -10.33 11.03
N ARG A 101 0.63 -11.55 10.78
CA ARG A 101 -0.75 -11.81 10.35
C ARG A 101 -1.80 -11.16 11.24
N GLN A 102 -1.68 -11.29 12.57
CA GLN A 102 -2.68 -10.73 13.47
C GLN A 102 -2.71 -9.20 13.41
N GLN A 103 -1.55 -8.55 13.43
CA GLN A 103 -1.44 -7.10 13.31
C GLN A 103 -2.04 -6.60 11.99
N LEU A 104 -1.79 -7.32 10.90
CA LEU A 104 -2.34 -7.01 9.58
C LEU A 104 -3.86 -7.15 9.53
N ILE A 105 -4.43 -8.18 10.15
CA ILE A 105 -5.87 -8.38 10.27
C ILE A 105 -6.51 -7.21 11.03
N ASP A 106 -5.95 -6.87 12.19
CA ASP A 106 -6.48 -5.81 13.05
C ASP A 106 -6.42 -4.44 12.37
N ALA A 107 -5.29 -4.11 11.73
CA ALA A 107 -5.13 -2.87 10.97
C ALA A 107 -6.09 -2.81 9.76
N THR A 108 -6.18 -3.89 8.99
CA THR A 108 -7.11 -3.96 7.84
C THR A 108 -8.55 -3.73 8.28
N ALA A 109 -8.97 -4.38 9.37
CA ALA A 109 -10.31 -4.22 9.89
C ALA A 109 -10.58 -2.79 10.40
N ALA A 110 -9.59 -2.17 11.03
CA ALA A 110 -9.68 -0.78 11.49
C ALA A 110 -9.81 0.19 10.33
N PHE A 111 -8.93 0.09 9.33
CA PHE A 111 -8.93 0.97 8.16
C PHE A 111 -10.20 0.81 7.32
N ARG A 112 -10.69 -0.43 7.17
CA ARG A 112 -11.94 -0.70 6.45
C ARG A 112 -13.15 -0.09 7.16
N ARG A 113 -13.22 -0.15 8.50
CA ARG A 113 -14.28 0.49 9.27
C ARG A 113 -14.25 2.00 9.12
N GLU A 114 -13.08 2.60 9.19
CA GLU A 114 -12.90 4.04 9.01
C GLU A 114 -13.32 4.49 7.61
N LEU A 115 -12.83 3.81 6.57
CA LEU A 115 -13.20 4.06 5.19
C LEU A 115 -14.72 3.94 4.97
N ALA A 116 -15.36 2.91 5.54
CA ALA A 116 -16.80 2.73 5.48
C ALA A 116 -17.55 3.86 6.20
N GLY A 117 -17.04 4.31 7.36
CA GLY A 117 -17.60 5.43 8.12
C GLY A 117 -17.50 6.75 7.34
N GLN A 118 -16.37 7.02 6.70
CA GLN A 118 -16.18 8.20 5.86
C GLN A 118 -17.15 8.21 4.67
N VAL A 119 -17.28 7.09 3.97
CA VAL A 119 -18.21 6.93 2.86
C VAL A 119 -19.67 7.12 3.31
N ALA A 120 -20.06 6.54 4.46
CA ALA A 120 -21.41 6.65 4.98
C ALA A 120 -21.77 8.07 5.45
N THR A 121 -20.80 8.79 6.01
CA THR A 121 -21.02 10.14 6.57
C THR A 121 -20.98 11.22 5.51
N SER A 122 -20.03 11.14 4.58
CA SER A 122 -19.86 12.16 3.54
C SER A 122 -20.80 11.99 2.36
N GLY A 123 -21.36 10.80 2.16
CA GLY A 123 -22.13 10.45 0.97
C GLY A 123 -21.32 10.56 -0.34
N ALA A 124 -20.05 10.90 -0.22
CA ALA A 124 -19.13 11.12 -1.33
C ALA A 124 -17.85 10.33 -1.09
N LEU A 125 -17.36 9.72 -2.15
CA LEU A 125 -16.05 9.10 -2.18
C LEU A 125 -15.02 10.19 -2.46
N ASN A 126 -14.12 10.42 -1.52
CA ASN A 126 -13.05 11.43 -1.68
C ASN A 126 -11.95 10.88 -2.61
N ALA A 127 -12.26 10.81 -3.90
CA ALA A 127 -11.29 10.46 -4.93
C ALA A 127 -10.61 11.75 -5.42
N THR A 128 -9.31 11.87 -5.16
CA THR A 128 -8.55 13.09 -5.46
C THR A 128 -8.65 13.55 -6.90
N GLY A 129 -8.96 14.83 -7.08
CA GLY A 129 -8.70 15.61 -8.28
C GLY A 129 -9.41 15.21 -9.57
N MET A 130 -10.00 14.04 -9.60
CA MET A 130 -10.89 13.61 -10.66
C MET A 130 -12.33 13.70 -10.16
N SER A 131 -13.24 14.10 -11.02
CA SER A 131 -14.65 14.25 -10.69
C SER A 131 -15.14 13.14 -9.77
N GLN A 132 -15.97 13.47 -8.80
CA GLN A 132 -16.66 12.54 -7.87
C GLN A 132 -17.37 11.37 -8.57
N HIS A 133 -17.35 11.35 -9.89
CA HIS A 133 -17.98 10.36 -10.78
C HIS A 133 -17.01 9.37 -11.42
N SER A 134 -15.70 9.40 -11.08
CA SER A 134 -14.78 8.39 -11.60
C SER A 134 -15.16 7.00 -11.08
N LYS A 135 -15.46 6.09 -12.00
CA LYS A 135 -15.79 4.68 -11.68
C LYS A 135 -14.58 3.76 -11.72
N GLY A 136 -13.39 4.30 -12.02
CA GLY A 136 -12.17 3.54 -12.22
C GLY A 136 -11.72 2.78 -10.97
N LEU A 137 -10.92 1.71 -11.19
CA LEU A 137 -10.42 0.86 -10.12
C LEU A 137 -9.38 1.58 -9.26
N LEU A 138 -8.39 2.25 -9.89
CA LEU A 138 -7.25 2.81 -9.15
C LEU A 138 -7.56 4.16 -8.49
N VAL A 139 -8.31 5.03 -9.16
CA VAL A 139 -8.56 6.40 -8.71
C VAL A 139 -10.05 6.74 -8.55
N GLY A 140 -10.91 5.75 -8.56
CA GLY A 140 -12.36 5.96 -8.52
C GLY A 140 -13.10 5.06 -7.55
N ALA A 141 -14.43 5.16 -7.60
CA ALA A 141 -15.36 4.46 -6.72
C ALA A 141 -15.23 2.93 -6.78
N GLY A 142 -14.90 2.37 -7.94
CA GLY A 142 -14.75 0.93 -8.11
C GLY A 142 -13.71 0.33 -7.17
N GLY A 143 -12.56 0.97 -7.03
CA GLY A 143 -11.50 0.51 -6.13
C GLY A 143 -11.87 0.63 -4.65
N ILE A 144 -12.55 1.71 -4.28
CA ILE A 144 -13.01 1.91 -2.91
C ILE A 144 -14.02 0.83 -2.52
N LEU A 145 -14.99 0.53 -3.39
CA LEU A 145 -15.95 -0.55 -3.16
C LEU A 145 -15.27 -1.92 -3.07
N CYS A 146 -14.22 -2.15 -3.85
CA CYS A 146 -13.42 -3.36 -3.73
C CYS A 146 -12.71 -3.47 -2.38
N ALA A 147 -12.15 -2.38 -1.86
CA ALA A 147 -11.49 -2.35 -0.56
C ALA A 147 -12.48 -2.53 0.61
N LEU A 148 -13.71 -2.09 0.45
CA LEU A 148 -14.77 -2.31 1.44
C LEU A 148 -15.24 -3.77 1.52
N LYS A 149 -15.09 -4.53 0.44
CA LYS A 149 -15.45 -5.95 0.40
C LYS A 149 -14.25 -6.80 0.87
N PRO A 150 -14.40 -7.63 1.93
CA PRO A 150 -13.33 -8.51 2.39
C PRO A 150 -12.87 -9.51 1.32
N ASN A 151 -11.59 -9.91 1.39
CA ASN A 151 -10.97 -10.94 0.54
C ASN A 151 -10.94 -10.62 -0.97
N ASN A 152 -10.76 -9.35 -1.31
CA ASN A 152 -10.76 -8.91 -2.71
C ASN A 152 -9.38 -8.42 -3.20
N SER A 153 -8.36 -8.43 -2.33
CA SER A 153 -7.03 -7.90 -2.64
C SER A 153 -6.28 -8.71 -3.72
N ALA A 154 -6.38 -10.03 -3.68
CA ALA A 154 -5.62 -10.89 -4.59
C ALA A 154 -5.91 -10.59 -6.07
N GLY A 155 -7.18 -10.47 -6.45
CA GLY A 155 -7.56 -10.20 -7.83
C GLY A 155 -7.24 -8.78 -8.33
N ILE A 156 -6.93 -7.84 -7.42
CA ILE A 156 -6.60 -6.46 -7.76
C ILE A 156 -5.09 -6.24 -7.80
N ILE A 157 -4.38 -6.80 -6.82
CA ILE A 157 -2.93 -6.59 -6.65
C ILE A 157 -2.12 -7.51 -7.56
N THR A 158 -2.55 -8.76 -7.68
CA THR A 158 -1.92 -9.77 -8.54
C THR A 158 -2.98 -10.44 -9.40
N PRO A 159 -3.43 -9.80 -10.48
CA PRO A 159 -4.31 -10.46 -11.42
C PRO A 159 -3.60 -11.70 -11.98
N GLU A 160 -4.26 -12.84 -11.90
CA GLU A 160 -3.82 -14.06 -12.59
C GLU A 160 -4.03 -13.82 -14.08
N TRP A 161 -2.93 -13.79 -14.84
CA TRP A 161 -2.92 -13.69 -16.30
C TRP A 161 -2.89 -15.08 -16.93
#